data_56c66310f6a1057bc7b9e0170681b968
#
_entry.id   56c66310f6a1057bc7b9e0170681b968
#
_cell.length_a   1.000
_cell.length_b   1.000
_cell.length_c   1.000
_cell.angle_alpha   90.00
_cell.angle_beta   90.00
_cell.angle_gamma   90.00
#
_symmetry.space_group_name_H-M   'P 1'
#
loop_
_entity.id
_entity.type
_entity.pdbx_description
1 polymer ?
#
loop_
_entity_poly.entity_id
_entity_poly.type
_entity_poly.pdbx_seq_one_letter_code
_entity_poly.pdbx_strand_id
1 'polypeptide(L)'
;IGKPPENKRDDMYQWTDVVFSKQSVLDAVVFSAQKDMQPADSGLERSTENILCHLEPSIRDHPETTFKIYMPPYSVGYWYMMTRGGLSEQQYRARARVCELLLQYPNVEIYDFSSRIEWITDLDSYFDYSHHSSAMSDEIMRAMAAGENRVLSAEDMDAGSERIRQAVIAFADEYESK
;
A
#
# COMPACT_ATOMS: atom_id res chain seq x y z
N ILE A 1 -20.74 -24.23 -26.75
CA ILE A 1 -19.75 -23.38 -26.05
C ILE A 1 -20.47 -22.90 -24.81
N GLY A 2 -20.20 -23.56 -23.64
CA GLY A 2 -20.79 -23.20 -22.36
C GLY A 2 -20.40 -21.79 -21.93
N LYS A 3 -21.33 -21.05 -21.29
CA LYS A 3 -20.99 -19.79 -20.59
C LYS A 3 -19.79 -20.06 -19.66
N PRO A 4 -18.81 -19.14 -19.58
CA PRO A 4 -17.80 -19.22 -18.55
C PRO A 4 -18.50 -19.27 -17.18
N PRO A 5 -17.97 -20.02 -16.19
CA PRO A 5 -18.57 -20.07 -14.88
C PRO A 5 -18.69 -18.63 -14.35
N GLU A 6 -19.89 -18.28 -13.89
CA GLU A 6 -20.11 -17.04 -13.15
C GLU A 6 -19.05 -16.95 -12.06
N ASN A 7 -18.38 -15.80 -12.01
CA ASN A 7 -17.18 -15.62 -11.23
C ASN A 7 -17.55 -15.66 -9.75
N LYS A 8 -17.50 -16.85 -9.11
CA LYS A 8 -17.76 -17.05 -7.69
C LYS A 8 -16.83 -16.27 -6.75
N ARG A 9 -15.90 -15.46 -7.30
CA ARG A 9 -15.06 -14.55 -6.50
C ARG A 9 -15.85 -13.41 -5.90
N ASP A 10 -16.92 -12.97 -6.54
CA ASP A 10 -17.76 -11.90 -6.01
C ASP A 10 -18.58 -12.36 -4.80
N ASP A 11 -18.89 -13.67 -4.69
CA ASP A 11 -19.59 -14.25 -3.55
C ASP A 11 -18.69 -14.47 -2.31
N MET A 12 -17.38 -14.50 -2.49
CA MET A 12 -16.43 -14.78 -1.40
C MET A 12 -16.13 -13.53 -0.57
N TYR A 13 -16.30 -12.36 -1.14
CA TYR A 13 -16.27 -11.07 -0.47
C TYR A 13 -17.64 -10.41 -0.72
N GLN A 14 -18.55 -10.51 0.25
CA GLN A 14 -19.83 -9.78 0.19
C GLN A 14 -19.58 -8.28 0.37
N TRP A 15 -18.96 -7.67 -0.63
CA TRP A 15 -18.68 -6.23 -0.68
C TRP A 15 -19.94 -5.42 -1.07
N THR A 16 -21.10 -6.06 -1.14
CA THR A 16 -22.36 -5.44 -1.61
C THR A 16 -22.84 -4.30 -0.72
N ASP A 17 -22.38 -4.23 0.54
CA ASP A 17 -22.82 -3.24 1.52
C ASP A 17 -21.70 -2.26 1.94
N VAL A 18 -20.53 -2.27 1.27
CA VAL A 18 -19.45 -1.34 1.59
C VAL A 18 -19.68 0.03 0.95
N VAL A 19 -19.51 1.06 1.75
CA VAL A 19 -19.61 2.45 1.31
C VAL A 19 -18.20 3.03 1.19
N PHE A 20 -17.81 3.41 -0.02
CA PHE A 20 -16.59 4.15 -0.27
C PHE A 20 -16.84 5.61 0.06
N SER A 21 -16.22 6.11 1.12
CA SER A 21 -16.37 7.51 1.53
C SER A 21 -15.32 7.92 2.55
N LYS A 22 -15.01 9.22 2.56
CA LYS A 22 -14.18 9.82 3.62
C LYS A 22 -14.68 9.45 5.02
N GLN A 23 -16.00 9.44 5.24
CA GLN A 23 -16.57 9.10 6.55
C GLN A 23 -16.25 7.66 6.96
N SER A 24 -16.36 6.70 6.03
CA SER A 24 -16.01 5.31 6.29
C SER A 24 -14.54 5.14 6.74
N VAL A 25 -13.63 5.88 6.12
CA VAL A 25 -12.21 5.89 6.52
C VAL A 25 -12.04 6.47 7.92
N LEU A 26 -12.68 7.61 8.21
CA LEU A 26 -12.58 8.26 9.53
C LEU A 26 -13.16 7.38 10.64
N ASP A 27 -14.29 6.73 10.39
CA ASP A 27 -14.92 5.79 11.35
C ASP A 27 -13.99 4.60 11.62
N ALA A 28 -13.32 4.07 10.60
CA ALA A 28 -12.36 2.98 10.76
C ALA A 28 -11.12 3.42 11.56
N VAL A 29 -10.63 4.65 11.37
CA VAL A 29 -9.53 5.23 12.16
C VAL A 29 -9.93 5.36 13.62
N VAL A 30 -11.12 5.92 13.93
CA VAL A 30 -11.63 6.05 15.30
C VAL A 30 -11.78 4.68 15.97
N PHE A 31 -12.38 3.72 15.28
CA PHE A 31 -12.59 2.38 15.78
C PHE A 31 -11.27 1.67 16.13
N SER A 32 -10.27 1.78 15.27
CA SER A 32 -8.95 1.20 15.49
C SER A 32 -8.22 1.85 16.67
N ALA A 33 -8.31 3.18 16.81
CA ALA A 33 -7.75 3.91 17.94
C ALA A 33 -8.39 3.51 19.27
N GLN A 34 -9.70 3.31 19.29
CA GLN A 34 -10.43 2.91 20.52
C GLN A 34 -10.09 1.49 20.98
N LYS A 35 -9.74 0.59 20.06
CA LYS A 35 -9.39 -0.79 20.38
C LYS A 35 -7.95 -0.97 20.81
N ASP A 36 -7.18 0.12 20.91
CA ASP A 36 -5.74 0.05 21.19
C ASP A 36 -5.04 -0.95 20.23
N MET A 37 -5.57 -1.04 18.99
CA MET A 37 -5.01 -1.87 17.94
C MET A 37 -3.68 -1.27 17.52
N GLN A 38 -2.68 -1.47 18.40
CA GLN A 38 -1.30 -1.24 18.03
C GLN A 38 -0.98 -2.25 16.92
N PRO A 39 -0.55 -1.78 15.75
CA PRO A 39 -0.02 -2.71 14.76
C PRO A 39 1.08 -3.51 15.44
N ALA A 40 1.09 -4.82 15.25
CA ALA A 40 2.03 -5.71 15.93
C ALA A 40 3.46 -5.23 15.69
N ASP A 41 4.12 -4.81 16.76
CA ASP A 41 5.52 -4.42 16.76
C ASP A 41 6.42 -5.59 16.30
N SER A 42 7.59 -5.29 15.82
CA SER A 42 8.68 -6.24 15.52
C SER A 42 8.50 -7.21 14.34
N GLY A 43 7.30 -7.33 13.79
CA GLY A 43 7.03 -8.23 12.66
C GLY A 43 7.53 -7.71 11.32
N LEU A 44 7.64 -6.40 11.13
CA LEU A 44 7.85 -5.80 9.80
C LEU A 44 9.25 -6.04 9.22
N GLU A 45 10.31 -5.88 10.01
CA GLU A 45 11.65 -6.23 9.54
C GLU A 45 11.75 -7.71 9.23
N ARG A 46 11.27 -8.57 10.14
CA ARG A 46 11.23 -10.02 9.95
C ARG A 46 10.31 -10.43 8.81
N SER A 47 9.16 -9.79 8.66
CA SER A 47 8.25 -10.04 7.54
C SER A 47 8.85 -9.63 6.21
N THR A 48 9.58 -8.51 6.16
CA THR A 48 10.31 -8.05 4.97
C THR A 48 11.38 -9.06 4.58
N GLU A 49 12.19 -9.51 5.53
CA GLU A 49 13.20 -10.53 5.28
C GLU A 49 12.58 -11.86 4.82
N ASN A 50 11.48 -12.30 5.43
CA ASN A 50 10.78 -13.51 5.02
C ASN A 50 10.23 -13.40 3.59
N ILE A 51 9.59 -12.27 3.23
CA ILE A 51 9.10 -12.03 1.87
C ILE A 51 10.27 -12.10 0.88
N LEU A 52 11.39 -11.49 1.21
CA LEU A 52 12.59 -11.54 0.38
C LEU A 52 13.15 -12.96 0.25
N CYS A 53 13.26 -13.70 1.35
CA CYS A 53 13.69 -15.10 1.32
C CYS A 53 12.80 -16.01 0.47
N HIS A 54 11.49 -15.72 0.39
CA HIS A 54 10.57 -16.51 -0.42
C HIS A 54 10.45 -16.02 -1.87
N LEU A 55 10.57 -14.72 -2.10
CA LEU A 55 10.44 -14.13 -3.43
C LEU A 55 11.74 -14.17 -4.22
N GLU A 56 12.87 -13.92 -3.57
CA GLU A 56 14.18 -13.84 -4.19
C GLU A 56 14.56 -15.10 -4.99
N PRO A 57 14.35 -16.35 -4.50
CA PRO A 57 14.63 -17.54 -5.30
C PRO A 57 13.83 -17.57 -6.61
N SER A 58 12.55 -17.19 -6.55
CA SER A 58 11.70 -17.16 -7.75
C SER A 58 12.19 -16.14 -8.78
N ILE A 59 12.63 -14.96 -8.32
CA ILE A 59 13.18 -13.91 -9.18
C ILE A 59 14.48 -14.39 -9.84
N ARG A 60 15.38 -14.96 -9.06
CA ARG A 60 16.69 -15.44 -9.53
C ARG A 60 16.56 -16.62 -10.50
N ASP A 61 15.66 -17.55 -10.20
CA ASP A 61 15.51 -18.79 -10.94
C ASP A 61 14.68 -18.61 -12.22
N HIS A 62 14.03 -17.43 -12.40
CA HIS A 62 13.23 -17.06 -13.57
C HIS A 62 13.68 -15.72 -14.19
N PRO A 63 14.92 -15.66 -14.72
CA PRO A 63 15.46 -14.40 -15.27
C PRO A 63 14.71 -13.92 -16.54
N GLU A 64 13.98 -14.80 -17.22
CA GLU A 64 13.13 -14.49 -18.38
C GLU A 64 11.80 -13.84 -18.00
N THR A 65 11.43 -13.88 -16.72
CA THR A 65 10.16 -13.34 -16.22
C THR A 65 10.37 -11.95 -15.61
N THR A 66 9.62 -10.97 -16.04
CA THR A 66 9.62 -9.64 -15.39
C THR A 66 8.71 -9.65 -14.18
N PHE A 67 9.27 -9.43 -13.00
CA PHE A 67 8.54 -9.30 -11.75
C PHE A 67 8.19 -7.83 -11.50
N LYS A 68 6.90 -7.50 -11.56
CA LYS A 68 6.39 -6.17 -11.24
C LYS A 68 5.84 -6.18 -9.81
N ILE A 69 6.51 -5.44 -8.93
CA ILE A 69 6.20 -5.35 -7.50
C ILE A 69 5.72 -3.95 -7.22
N TYR A 70 4.63 -3.79 -6.48
CA TYR A 70 4.15 -2.46 -6.14
C TYR A 70 3.83 -2.31 -4.67
N MET A 71 4.04 -1.10 -4.16
CA MET A 71 3.60 -0.65 -2.85
C MET A 71 2.19 -0.07 -3.01
N PRO A 72 1.17 -0.68 -2.38
CA PRO A 72 -0.21 -0.26 -2.57
C PRO A 72 -0.47 1.13 -2.00
N PRO A 73 -1.40 1.91 -2.58
CA PRO A 73 -1.78 3.22 -2.09
C PRO A 73 -2.72 3.09 -0.87
N TYR A 74 -2.20 2.69 0.28
CA TYR A 74 -2.97 2.78 1.52
C TYR A 74 -3.33 4.24 1.81
N SER A 75 -4.54 4.50 2.30
CA SER A 75 -5.00 5.86 2.53
C SER A 75 -4.13 6.62 3.53
N VAL A 76 -4.19 7.94 3.52
CA VAL A 76 -3.51 8.76 4.54
C VAL A 76 -3.97 8.42 5.95
N GLY A 77 -5.21 7.92 6.13
CA GLY A 77 -5.72 7.39 7.40
C GLY A 77 -4.93 6.19 7.91
N TYR A 78 -4.50 5.26 7.03
CA TYR A 78 -3.61 4.18 7.39
C TYR A 78 -2.26 4.70 7.90
N TRP A 79 -1.64 5.59 7.16
CA TRP A 79 -0.34 6.16 7.53
C TRP A 79 -0.41 6.99 8.81
N TYR A 80 -1.51 7.71 9.04
CA TYR A 80 -1.79 8.38 10.30
C TYR A 80 -1.84 7.39 11.47
N MET A 81 -2.57 6.28 11.34
CA MET A 81 -2.63 5.22 12.35
C MET A 81 -1.26 4.60 12.62
N MET A 82 -0.46 4.32 11.57
CA MET A 82 0.90 3.81 11.72
C MET A 82 1.80 4.80 12.46
N THR A 83 1.64 6.09 12.19
CA THR A 83 2.40 7.16 12.86
C THR A 83 2.01 7.27 14.34
N ARG A 84 0.72 7.25 14.64
CA ARG A 84 0.21 7.26 16.03
C ARG A 84 0.68 6.03 16.82
N GLY A 85 0.80 4.89 16.16
CA GLY A 85 1.32 3.64 16.74
C GLY A 85 2.85 3.57 16.83
N GLY A 86 3.58 4.57 16.34
CA GLY A 86 5.05 4.59 16.35
C GLY A 86 5.72 3.64 15.35
N LEU A 87 4.98 3.16 14.33
CA LEU A 87 5.44 2.14 13.39
C LEU A 87 5.74 2.67 11.99
N SER A 88 5.40 3.92 11.67
CA SER A 88 5.60 4.49 10.34
C SER A 88 7.07 4.46 9.90
N GLU A 89 8.01 4.78 10.80
CA GLU A 89 9.44 4.77 10.49
C GLU A 89 9.96 3.37 10.17
N GLN A 90 9.45 2.36 10.85
CA GLN A 90 9.79 0.96 10.55
C GLN A 90 9.25 0.55 9.17
N GLN A 91 8.04 0.98 8.82
CA GLN A 91 7.45 0.77 7.48
C GLN A 91 8.28 1.45 6.40
N TYR A 92 8.71 2.70 6.61
CA TYR A 92 9.53 3.43 5.63
C TYR A 92 10.88 2.73 5.40
N ARG A 93 11.56 2.31 6.47
CA ARG A 93 12.81 1.52 6.36
C ARG A 93 12.60 0.20 5.64
N ALA A 94 11.51 -0.52 5.94
CA ALA A 94 11.20 -1.78 5.28
C ALA A 94 11.00 -1.60 3.77
N ARG A 95 10.33 -0.53 3.34
CA ARG A 95 10.13 -0.20 1.92
C ARG A 95 11.46 0.09 1.21
N ALA A 96 12.32 0.93 1.81
CA ALA A 96 13.64 1.21 1.26
C ALA A 96 14.49 -0.08 1.18
N ARG A 97 14.43 -0.92 2.21
CA ARG A 97 15.15 -2.21 2.23
C ARG A 97 14.69 -3.16 1.13
N VAL A 98 13.40 -3.23 0.84
CA VAL A 98 12.88 -4.02 -0.31
C VAL A 98 13.49 -3.51 -1.62
N CYS A 99 13.58 -2.20 -1.82
CA CYS A 99 14.20 -1.63 -3.02
C CYS A 99 15.69 -1.99 -3.11
N GLU A 100 16.47 -1.82 -2.05
CA GLU A 100 17.89 -2.19 -2.04
C GLU A 100 18.12 -3.64 -2.45
N LEU A 101 17.30 -4.55 -1.94
CA LEU A 101 17.47 -5.99 -2.17
C LEU A 101 16.95 -6.45 -3.52
N LEU A 102 15.85 -5.88 -4.01
CA LEU A 102 15.22 -6.39 -5.23
C LEU A 102 15.66 -5.66 -6.50
N LEU A 103 16.04 -4.38 -6.43
CA LEU A 103 16.51 -3.64 -7.61
C LEU A 103 17.88 -4.09 -8.14
N GLN A 104 18.60 -4.95 -7.42
CA GLN A 104 19.80 -5.60 -7.94
C GLN A 104 19.49 -6.62 -9.05
N TYR A 105 18.25 -7.07 -9.18
CA TYR A 105 17.82 -8.02 -10.20
C TYR A 105 17.28 -7.28 -11.44
N PRO A 106 17.87 -7.52 -12.63
CA PRO A 106 17.48 -6.78 -13.86
C PRO A 106 16.06 -7.08 -14.34
N ASN A 107 15.47 -8.18 -13.87
CA ASN A 107 14.11 -8.61 -14.19
C ASN A 107 13.07 -8.16 -13.13
N VAL A 108 13.42 -7.20 -12.25
CA VAL A 108 12.51 -6.61 -11.26
C VAL A 108 12.19 -5.17 -11.62
N GLU A 109 10.93 -4.82 -11.49
CA GLU A 109 10.42 -3.46 -11.55
C GLU A 109 9.62 -3.18 -10.27
N ILE A 110 9.95 -2.08 -9.58
CA ILE A 110 9.24 -1.66 -8.35
C ILE A 110 8.48 -0.38 -8.62
N TYR A 111 7.25 -0.30 -8.12
CA TYR A 111 6.35 0.84 -8.26
C TYR A 111 5.86 1.30 -6.89
N ASP A 112 5.92 2.60 -6.61
CA ASP A 112 5.44 3.17 -5.35
C ASP A 112 4.18 4.01 -5.54
N PHE A 113 3.02 3.40 -5.37
CA PHE A 113 1.74 4.09 -5.37
C PHE A 113 1.37 4.64 -3.99
N SER A 114 2.03 4.20 -2.93
CA SER A 114 1.78 4.72 -1.59
C SER A 114 2.27 6.17 -1.40
N SER A 115 3.17 6.63 -2.27
CA SER A 115 3.63 8.03 -2.31
C SER A 115 2.89 8.90 -3.32
N ARG A 116 1.85 8.37 -3.97
CA ARG A 116 0.97 9.12 -4.87
C ARG A 116 -0.08 9.85 -4.04
N ILE A 117 0.29 11.07 -3.61
CA ILE A 117 -0.43 11.82 -2.56
C ILE A 117 -1.88 12.06 -2.95
N GLU A 118 -2.16 12.40 -4.20
CA GLU A 118 -3.52 12.61 -4.71
C GLU A 118 -4.41 11.36 -4.56
N TRP A 119 -3.83 10.15 -4.58
CA TRP A 119 -4.59 8.92 -4.38
C TRP A 119 -4.83 8.63 -2.90
N ILE A 120 -3.76 8.69 -2.09
CA ILE A 120 -3.88 8.34 -0.67
C ILE A 120 -4.72 9.34 0.14
N THR A 121 -4.89 10.57 -0.36
CA THR A 121 -5.73 11.61 0.27
C THR A 121 -7.15 11.67 -0.30
N ASP A 122 -7.44 10.99 -1.42
CA ASP A 122 -8.80 10.83 -1.94
C ASP A 122 -9.56 9.76 -1.14
N LEU A 123 -10.01 10.11 0.05
CA LEU A 123 -10.64 9.18 0.99
C LEU A 123 -11.98 8.63 0.48
N ASP A 124 -12.62 9.27 -0.50
CA ASP A 124 -13.85 8.76 -1.11
C ASP A 124 -13.61 7.54 -2.00
N SER A 125 -12.35 7.25 -2.33
CA SER A 125 -11.96 6.03 -3.03
C SER A 125 -11.69 4.82 -2.12
N TYR A 126 -11.94 4.95 -0.81
CA TYR A 126 -11.71 3.89 0.18
C TYR A 126 -12.98 3.59 0.99
N PHE A 127 -13.14 2.33 1.43
CA PHE A 127 -14.21 1.98 2.37
C PHE A 127 -13.70 1.81 3.82
N ASP A 128 -12.39 1.68 4.01
CA ASP A 128 -11.69 1.80 5.28
C ASP A 128 -10.31 2.44 5.03
N TYR A 129 -9.43 2.42 6.02
CA TYR A 129 -8.11 3.07 5.88
C TYR A 129 -7.13 2.32 4.94
N SER A 130 -7.42 1.09 4.50
CA SER A 130 -6.50 0.28 3.70
C SER A 130 -7.06 -0.22 2.37
N HIS A 131 -8.37 -0.36 2.24
CA HIS A 131 -8.98 -0.98 1.08
C HIS A 131 -9.56 0.06 0.13
N HIS A 132 -8.99 0.13 -1.05
CA HIS A 132 -9.41 1.03 -2.13
C HIS A 132 -10.41 0.39 -3.10
N SER A 133 -11.06 1.21 -3.90
CA SER A 133 -12.05 0.81 -4.90
C SER A 133 -11.42 0.01 -6.07
N SER A 134 -12.26 -0.76 -6.78
CA SER A 134 -11.84 -1.45 -8.01
C SER A 134 -11.39 -0.47 -9.10
N ALA A 135 -11.98 0.73 -9.16
CA ALA A 135 -11.54 1.76 -10.09
C ALA A 135 -10.07 2.17 -9.84
N MET A 136 -9.67 2.30 -8.57
CA MET A 136 -8.26 2.56 -8.23
C MET A 136 -7.36 1.37 -8.60
N SER A 137 -7.84 0.13 -8.45
CA SER A 137 -7.09 -1.05 -8.91
C SER A 137 -6.83 -1.00 -10.42
N ASP A 138 -7.82 -0.60 -11.21
CA ASP A 138 -7.66 -0.44 -12.67
C ASP A 138 -6.65 0.67 -13.00
N GLU A 139 -6.65 1.78 -12.26
CA GLU A 139 -5.66 2.85 -12.42
C GLU A 139 -4.25 2.38 -12.07
N ILE A 140 -4.07 1.60 -10.98
CA ILE A 140 -2.78 1.00 -10.63
C ILE A 140 -2.25 0.16 -11.80
N MET A 141 -3.08 -0.70 -12.38
CA MET A 141 -2.67 -1.54 -13.51
C MET A 141 -2.28 -0.73 -14.75
N ARG A 142 -3.04 0.35 -15.05
CA ARG A 142 -2.71 1.25 -16.18
C ARG A 142 -1.41 2.00 -15.93
N ALA A 143 -1.22 2.54 -14.72
CA ALA A 143 -0.01 3.27 -14.34
C ALA A 143 1.23 2.36 -14.40
N MET A 144 1.13 1.11 -13.90
CA MET A 144 2.21 0.12 -14.02
C MET A 144 2.52 -0.23 -15.48
N ALA A 145 1.51 -0.34 -16.33
CA ALA A 145 1.70 -0.58 -17.76
C ALA A 145 2.39 0.59 -18.47
N ALA A 146 2.09 1.82 -18.03
CA ALA A 146 2.72 3.05 -18.53
C ALA A 146 4.11 3.33 -17.92
N GLY A 147 4.55 2.56 -16.91
CA GLY A 147 5.80 2.78 -16.20
C GLY A 147 5.77 3.96 -15.21
N GLU A 148 4.57 4.43 -14.85
CA GLU A 148 4.40 5.51 -13.89
C GLU A 148 4.71 5.06 -12.46
N ASN A 149 5.22 5.97 -11.64
CA ASN A 149 5.61 5.71 -10.24
C ASN A 149 6.67 4.60 -10.07
N ARG A 150 7.44 4.33 -11.12
CA ARG A 150 8.56 3.40 -11.04
C ARG A 150 9.65 3.95 -10.14
N VAL A 151 10.13 3.12 -9.23
CA VAL A 151 11.20 3.40 -8.28
C VAL A 151 12.49 2.85 -8.88
N LEU A 152 13.55 3.65 -8.91
CA LEU A 152 14.84 3.27 -9.48
C LEU A 152 15.92 3.06 -8.42
N SER A 153 15.68 3.54 -7.19
CA SER A 153 16.63 3.45 -6.09
C SER A 153 15.93 3.47 -4.72
N ALA A 154 16.67 3.17 -3.65
CA ALA A 154 16.20 3.33 -2.29
C ALA A 154 15.94 4.81 -1.93
N GLU A 155 16.73 5.72 -2.49
CA GLU A 155 16.58 7.16 -2.29
C GLU A 155 15.25 7.67 -2.88
N ASP A 156 14.80 7.12 -4.03
CA ASP A 156 13.46 7.42 -4.57
C ASP A 156 12.35 6.98 -3.60
N MET A 157 12.52 5.81 -2.96
CA MET A 157 11.59 5.30 -1.97
C MET A 157 11.58 6.17 -0.71
N ASP A 158 12.74 6.64 -0.26
CA ASP A 158 12.86 7.55 0.89
C ASP A 158 12.21 8.91 0.60
N ALA A 159 12.41 9.43 -0.61
CA ALA A 159 11.71 10.65 -1.07
C ALA A 159 10.18 10.44 -1.11
N GLY A 160 9.72 9.25 -1.51
CA GLY A 160 8.32 8.85 -1.41
C GLY A 160 7.81 8.85 0.03
N SER A 161 8.59 8.29 0.95
CA SER A 161 8.27 8.24 2.39
C SER A 161 8.16 9.64 2.99
N GLU A 162 9.02 10.58 2.57
CA GLU A 162 8.91 11.97 3.03
C GLU A 162 7.62 12.64 2.54
N ARG A 163 7.20 12.41 1.29
CA ARG A 163 5.90 12.91 0.81
C ARG A 163 4.73 12.37 1.64
N ILE A 164 4.78 11.08 2.02
CA ILE A 164 3.76 10.49 2.89
C ILE A 164 3.76 11.17 4.27
N ARG A 165 4.92 11.41 4.89
CA ARG A 165 5.02 12.11 6.18
C ARG A 165 4.33 13.48 6.13
N GLN A 166 4.60 14.25 5.08
CA GLN A 166 3.98 15.57 4.91
C GLN A 166 2.45 15.48 4.76
N ALA A 167 1.97 14.50 4.01
CA ALA A 167 0.53 14.26 3.87
C ALA A 167 -0.12 13.86 5.21
N VAL A 168 0.56 13.04 6.02
CA VAL A 168 0.08 12.65 7.35
C VAL A 168 0.01 13.84 8.30
N ILE A 169 1.00 14.74 8.29
CA ILE A 169 0.98 15.96 9.10
C ILE A 169 -0.24 16.82 8.72
N ALA A 170 -0.43 17.08 7.42
CA ALA A 170 -1.57 17.87 6.95
C ALA A 170 -2.93 17.22 7.31
N PHE A 171 -3.02 15.89 7.21
CA PHE A 171 -4.21 15.16 7.60
C PHE A 171 -4.46 15.23 9.11
N ALA A 172 -3.43 15.09 9.94
CA ALA A 172 -3.54 15.17 11.40
C ALA A 172 -4.03 16.55 11.84
N ASP A 173 -3.48 17.63 11.27
CA ASP A 173 -3.89 19.00 11.57
C ASP A 173 -5.38 19.23 11.24
N GLU A 174 -5.86 18.71 10.11
CA GLU A 174 -7.28 18.80 9.75
C GLU A 174 -8.17 17.93 10.66
N TYR A 175 -7.72 16.70 10.94
CA TYR A 175 -8.50 15.69 11.66
C TYR A 175 -8.62 16.03 13.16
N GLU A 176 -7.53 16.46 13.80
CA GLU A 176 -7.49 16.77 15.25
C GLU A 176 -8.04 18.15 15.58
N SER A 177 -8.27 19.01 14.58
CA SER A 177 -8.88 20.35 14.76
C SER A 177 -10.41 20.34 14.83
N LYS A 178 -11.05 19.19 14.62
CA LYS A 178 -12.52 19.00 14.62
C LYS A 178 -13.01 18.36 15.91
#